data_e5f3840bd075c8e56316592a63c0e47b
#
_entry.id   e5f3840bd075c8e56316592a63c0e47b
#
_cell.length_a   1.000
_cell.length_b   1.000
_cell.length_c   1.000
_cell.angle_alpha   90.00
_cell.angle_beta   90.00
_cell.angle_gamma   90.00
#
_symmetry.space_group_name_H-M   'P 1'
#
loop_
_entity.id
_entity.type
_entity.pdbx_description
1 polymer ?
#
loop_
_entity_poly.entity_id
_entity_poly.type
_entity_poly.pdbx_seq_one_letter_code
_entity_poly.pdbx_strand_id
1 'polypeptide(L)'
;NLGKKMGIKHYAISFVNNHKDIYEVKKLTKSRIFLISKIETKNALQDLKKISLNSSALLIDRGDLSRYVPIEEIPVIQEKIINHGRKNNVPVYVATNLLENMIKDNQPTKAESNDVYSTLKEGASGLVLAAETAIGKNPIECVKFLKKSIKVFKKYKKNKFIVNS
;
A
#
# COMPACT_ATOMS: atom_id res chain seq x y z
N ASN A 1 0.46 -4.16 24.12
CA ASN A 1 -0.32 -4.73 25.25
C ASN A 1 -1.80 -4.34 25.21
N LEU A 2 -2.18 -3.07 24.90
CA LEU A 2 -3.58 -2.64 24.85
C LEU A 2 -4.39 -3.38 23.76
N GLY A 3 -3.89 -3.42 22.53
CA GLY A 3 -4.57 -4.11 21.42
C GLY A 3 -4.84 -5.59 21.71
N LYS A 4 -3.90 -6.27 22.39
CA LYS A 4 -4.11 -7.65 22.83
C LYS A 4 -5.24 -7.76 23.86
N LYS A 5 -5.29 -6.88 24.86
CA LYS A 5 -6.38 -6.81 25.84
C LYS A 5 -7.75 -6.57 25.18
N MET A 6 -7.77 -5.80 24.10
CA MET A 6 -8.98 -5.49 23.32
C MET A 6 -9.32 -6.56 22.27
N GLY A 7 -8.57 -7.67 22.18
CA GLY A 7 -8.81 -8.72 21.19
C GLY A 7 -8.51 -8.35 19.75
N ILE A 8 -7.74 -7.28 19.50
CA ILE A 8 -7.35 -6.85 18.16
C ILE A 8 -6.47 -7.92 17.53
N LYS A 9 -6.80 -8.31 16.30
CA LYS A 9 -6.07 -9.33 15.52
C LYS A 9 -5.36 -8.80 14.28
N HIS A 10 -5.62 -7.55 13.88
CA HIS A 10 -5.01 -6.91 12.73
C HIS A 10 -4.12 -5.76 13.19
N TYR A 11 -2.86 -5.79 12.80
CA TYR A 11 -1.88 -4.79 13.16
C TYR A 11 -1.13 -4.30 11.93
N ALA A 12 -0.85 -3.00 11.88
CA ALA A 12 0.13 -2.42 10.97
C ALA A 12 1.33 -1.95 11.78
N ILE A 13 2.54 -2.31 11.35
CA ILE A 13 3.78 -1.86 11.99
C ILE A 13 4.40 -0.80 11.10
N SER A 14 4.54 0.41 11.65
CA SER A 14 5.29 1.50 11.01
C SER A 14 6.79 1.32 11.20
N PHE A 15 7.57 1.85 10.27
CA PHE A 15 9.03 1.90 10.32
C PHE A 15 9.71 0.55 10.58
N VAL A 16 9.18 -0.50 9.96
CA VAL A 16 9.86 -1.80 9.95
C VAL A 16 11.22 -1.63 9.28
N ASN A 17 12.30 -1.98 9.97
CA ASN A 17 13.64 -1.95 9.43
C ASN A 17 14.13 -3.32 8.98
N ASN A 18 13.72 -4.37 9.67
CA ASN A 18 14.11 -5.73 9.36
C ASN A 18 13.08 -6.74 9.90
N HIS A 19 13.24 -8.01 9.54
CA HIS A 19 12.34 -9.09 9.93
C HIS A 19 12.28 -9.34 11.44
N LYS A 20 13.30 -8.93 12.23
CA LYS A 20 13.31 -9.11 13.69
C LYS A 20 12.25 -8.24 14.36
N ASP A 21 11.97 -7.06 13.82
CA ASP A 21 10.90 -6.18 14.32
C ASP A 21 9.55 -6.89 14.28
N ILE A 22 9.33 -7.70 13.25
CA ILE A 22 8.10 -8.50 13.07
C ILE A 22 8.02 -9.62 14.11
N TYR A 23 9.14 -10.28 14.38
CA TYR A 23 9.20 -11.33 15.43
C TYR A 23 8.88 -10.77 16.80
N GLU A 24 9.40 -9.60 17.15
CA GLU A 24 9.12 -8.96 18.43
C GLU A 24 7.61 -8.69 18.60
N VAL A 25 6.93 -8.16 17.56
CA VAL A 25 5.49 -7.93 17.63
C VAL A 25 4.72 -9.25 17.73
N LYS A 26 5.09 -10.28 16.98
CA LYS A 26 4.47 -11.61 17.07
C LYS A 26 4.63 -12.22 18.45
N LYS A 27 5.81 -12.09 19.06
CA LYS A 27 6.10 -12.55 20.42
C LYS A 27 5.24 -11.84 21.46
N LEU A 28 5.04 -10.53 21.33
CA LEU A 28 4.20 -9.76 22.23
C LEU A 28 2.72 -10.12 22.14
N THR A 29 2.23 -10.45 20.96
CA THR A 29 0.79 -10.74 20.73
C THR A 29 0.42 -12.16 21.18
N LYS A 30 1.35 -13.12 21.11
CA LYS A 30 1.14 -14.55 21.46
C LYS A 30 -0.07 -15.21 20.80
N SER A 31 -0.61 -14.64 19.73
CA SER A 31 -1.78 -15.12 19.02
C SER A 31 -1.56 -15.00 17.50
N ARG A 32 -2.36 -15.74 16.73
CA ARG A 32 -2.36 -15.60 15.27
C ARG A 32 -2.96 -14.22 14.92
N ILE A 33 -2.12 -13.36 14.36
CA ILE A 33 -2.47 -12.00 13.97
C ILE A 33 -2.30 -11.82 12.46
N PHE A 34 -3.09 -10.92 11.87
CA PHE A 34 -2.86 -10.40 10.54
C PHE A 34 -1.93 -9.20 10.65
N LEU A 35 -0.74 -9.29 10.10
CA LEU A 35 0.30 -8.30 10.27
C LEU A 35 0.67 -7.65 8.95
N ILE A 36 0.50 -6.34 8.87
CA ILE A 36 0.91 -5.50 7.74
C ILE A 36 2.23 -4.83 8.11
N SER A 37 3.28 -5.09 7.36
CA SER A 37 4.56 -4.39 7.51
C SER A 37 4.61 -3.19 6.58
N LYS A 38 4.78 -1.99 7.15
CA LYS A 38 4.91 -0.77 6.38
C LYS A 38 6.36 -0.61 5.92
N ILE A 39 6.55 -0.53 4.61
CA ILE A 39 7.85 -0.36 3.96
C ILE A 39 8.06 1.14 3.76
N GLU A 40 8.84 1.72 4.64
CA GLU A 40 9.03 3.17 4.80
C GLU A 40 10.50 3.55 4.86
N THR A 41 11.41 2.60 4.99
CA THR A 41 12.83 2.85 5.24
C THR A 41 13.74 2.15 4.23
N LYS A 42 14.94 2.68 4.04
CA LYS A 42 15.96 2.05 3.19
C LYS A 42 16.36 0.65 3.72
N ASN A 43 16.39 0.48 5.03
CA ASN A 43 16.71 -0.82 5.65
C ASN A 43 15.64 -1.88 5.34
N ALA A 44 14.36 -1.50 5.34
CA ALA A 44 13.27 -2.40 4.95
C ALA A 44 13.43 -2.92 3.52
N LEU A 45 13.93 -2.08 2.60
CA LEU A 45 14.18 -2.49 1.22
C LEU A 45 15.29 -3.54 1.12
N GLN A 46 16.32 -3.44 1.95
CA GLN A 46 17.43 -4.41 2.00
C GLN A 46 16.99 -5.77 2.55
N ASP A 47 16.06 -5.80 3.50
CA ASP A 47 15.56 -7.03 4.12
C ASP A 47 14.14 -7.44 3.63
N LEU A 48 13.70 -6.88 2.50
CA LEU A 48 12.34 -7.03 1.96
C LEU A 48 11.89 -8.49 1.85
N LYS A 49 12.78 -9.39 1.42
CA LYS A 49 12.49 -10.82 1.29
C LYS A 49 12.10 -11.44 2.63
N LYS A 50 12.87 -11.19 3.68
CA LYS A 50 12.59 -11.77 5.01
C LYS A 50 11.39 -11.08 5.66
N ILE A 51 11.22 -9.77 5.47
CA ILE A 51 10.05 -9.02 5.92
C ILE A 51 8.79 -9.62 5.31
N SER A 52 8.76 -9.81 3.98
CA SER A 52 7.57 -10.32 3.28
C SER A 52 7.18 -11.72 3.74
N LEU A 53 8.14 -12.63 3.92
CA LEU A 53 7.90 -14.00 4.40
C LEU A 53 7.31 -14.05 5.83
N ASN A 54 7.52 -13.00 6.61
CA ASN A 54 7.05 -12.91 7.98
C ASN A 54 5.83 -12.00 8.16
N SER A 55 5.31 -11.43 7.09
CA SER A 55 4.15 -10.51 7.08
C SER A 55 2.95 -11.17 6.43
N SER A 56 1.75 -10.79 6.84
CA SER A 56 0.51 -11.17 6.15
C SER A 56 0.27 -10.31 4.91
N ALA A 57 0.79 -9.09 4.91
CA ALA A 57 0.76 -8.14 3.80
C ALA A 57 1.87 -7.10 3.96
N LEU A 58 2.19 -6.40 2.87
CA LEU A 58 3.06 -5.23 2.87
C LEU A 58 2.24 -3.98 2.57
N LEU A 59 2.68 -2.84 3.07
CA LEU A 59 2.14 -1.53 2.71
C LEU A 59 3.30 -0.61 2.36
N ILE A 60 3.29 -0.04 1.18
CA ILE A 60 4.24 0.99 0.75
C ILE A 60 3.67 2.33 1.18
N ASP A 61 4.31 2.98 2.14
CA ASP A 61 4.00 4.37 2.50
C ASP A 61 4.95 5.30 1.75
N ARG A 62 4.47 5.84 0.62
CA ARG A 62 5.31 6.65 -0.29
C ARG A 62 5.77 7.95 0.36
N GLY A 63 4.92 8.55 1.20
CA GLY A 63 5.23 9.78 1.90
C GLY A 63 6.42 9.62 2.86
N ASP A 64 6.39 8.59 3.69
CA ASP A 64 7.49 8.33 4.61
C ASP A 64 8.73 7.77 3.88
N LEU A 65 8.54 6.91 2.89
CA LEU A 65 9.65 6.36 2.09
C LEU A 65 10.45 7.44 1.37
N SER A 66 9.80 8.52 0.88
CA SER A 66 10.45 9.63 0.19
C SER A 66 11.42 10.43 1.07
N ARG A 67 11.41 10.25 2.39
CA ARG A 67 12.40 10.83 3.30
C ARG A 67 13.73 10.09 3.30
N TYR A 68 13.76 8.87 2.77
CA TYR A 68 14.92 7.98 2.81
C TYR A 68 15.49 7.64 1.45
N VAL A 69 14.73 7.88 0.39
CA VAL A 69 15.14 7.63 -1.01
C VAL A 69 14.76 8.82 -1.89
N PRO A 70 15.51 9.10 -2.96
CA PRO A 70 15.16 10.12 -3.93
C PRO A 70 13.76 9.92 -4.51
N ILE A 71 13.03 11.01 -4.72
CA ILE A 71 11.63 10.95 -5.18
C ILE A 71 11.48 10.28 -6.54
N GLU A 72 12.45 10.45 -7.42
CA GLU A 72 12.52 9.82 -8.74
C GLU A 72 12.69 8.31 -8.68
N GLU A 73 13.17 7.76 -7.55
CA GLU A 73 13.31 6.32 -7.35
C GLU A 73 12.02 5.66 -6.82
N ILE A 74 11.09 6.45 -6.25
CA ILE A 74 9.86 5.94 -5.65
C ILE A 74 9.06 5.05 -6.61
N PRO A 75 8.80 5.42 -7.88
CA PRO A 75 8.03 4.58 -8.80
C PRO A 75 8.72 3.23 -9.06
N VAL A 76 10.05 3.24 -9.23
CA VAL A 76 10.85 2.02 -9.47
C VAL A 76 10.83 1.10 -8.24
N ILE A 77 10.96 1.67 -7.06
CA ILE A 77 10.92 0.94 -5.79
C ILE A 77 9.52 0.35 -5.56
N GLN A 78 8.47 1.12 -5.82
CA GLN A 78 7.08 0.67 -5.74
C GLN A 78 6.85 -0.55 -6.62
N GLU A 79 7.23 -0.48 -7.89
CA GLU A 79 7.11 -1.59 -8.83
C GLU A 79 7.88 -2.83 -8.35
N LYS A 80 9.12 -2.66 -7.87
CA LYS A 80 9.93 -3.76 -7.31
C LYS A 80 9.25 -4.43 -6.12
N ILE A 81 8.69 -3.66 -5.17
CA ILE A 81 8.01 -4.21 -3.99
C ILE A 81 6.74 -4.95 -4.41
N ILE A 82 5.93 -4.36 -5.30
CA ILE A 82 4.70 -4.99 -5.81
C ILE A 82 5.02 -6.31 -6.52
N ASN A 83 6.02 -6.30 -7.42
CA ASN A 83 6.46 -7.51 -8.13
C ASN A 83 7.00 -8.58 -7.17
N HIS A 84 7.73 -8.16 -6.12
CA HIS A 84 8.19 -9.08 -5.08
C HIS A 84 7.02 -9.71 -4.33
N GLY A 85 6.03 -8.91 -3.92
CA GLY A 85 4.82 -9.41 -3.25
C GLY A 85 4.06 -10.40 -4.12
N ARG A 86 3.85 -10.09 -5.40
CA ARG A 86 3.17 -10.99 -6.35
C ARG A 86 3.87 -12.34 -6.51
N LYS A 87 5.22 -12.33 -6.65
CA LYS A 87 6.01 -13.57 -6.77
C LYS A 87 5.92 -14.46 -5.53
N ASN A 88 5.70 -13.87 -4.37
CA ASN A 88 5.67 -14.58 -3.08
C ASN A 88 4.25 -14.73 -2.51
N ASN A 89 3.21 -14.40 -3.28
CA ASN A 89 1.80 -14.42 -2.84
C ASN A 89 1.54 -13.58 -1.57
N VAL A 90 2.26 -12.48 -1.42
CA VAL A 90 2.08 -11.52 -0.32
C VAL A 90 1.37 -10.27 -0.86
N PRO A 91 0.16 -9.94 -0.39
CA PRO A 91 -0.55 -8.73 -0.81
C PRO A 91 0.27 -7.47 -0.53
N VAL A 92 0.28 -6.54 -1.49
CA VAL A 92 0.93 -5.24 -1.34
C VAL A 92 -0.09 -4.13 -1.51
N TYR A 93 -0.20 -3.29 -0.50
CA TYR A 93 -1.00 -2.07 -0.51
C TYR A 93 -0.09 -0.87 -0.78
N VAL A 94 -0.64 0.14 -1.48
CA VAL A 94 0.05 1.42 -1.73
C VAL A 94 -0.71 2.53 -1.04
N ALA A 95 -0.01 3.31 -0.24
CA ALA A 95 -0.54 4.39 0.58
C ALA A 95 0.13 5.73 0.25
N THR A 96 -0.58 6.80 0.59
CA THR A 96 -0.18 8.21 0.52
C THR A 96 0.03 8.74 -0.89
N ASN A 97 -0.14 10.06 -1.04
CA ASN A 97 0.05 10.79 -2.29
C ASN A 97 -0.75 10.24 -3.50
N LEU A 98 -1.94 9.67 -3.26
CA LEU A 98 -2.78 9.12 -4.33
C LEU A 98 -3.68 10.19 -4.95
N LEU A 99 -4.33 11.02 -4.13
CA LEU A 99 -5.32 12.02 -4.53
C LEU A 99 -5.13 13.32 -3.72
N GLU A 100 -3.90 13.80 -3.59
CA GLU A 100 -3.56 14.98 -2.76
C GLU A 100 -4.32 16.25 -3.16
N ASN A 101 -4.54 16.45 -4.47
CA ASN A 101 -5.34 17.58 -4.94
C ASN A 101 -6.75 17.55 -4.34
N MET A 102 -7.31 16.35 -4.14
CA MET A 102 -8.66 16.20 -3.59
C MET A 102 -8.76 16.50 -2.09
N ILE A 103 -7.65 16.78 -1.40
CA ILE A 103 -7.68 17.36 -0.04
C ILE A 103 -8.41 18.71 -0.07
N LYS A 104 -8.21 19.49 -1.15
CA LYS A 104 -8.79 20.84 -1.34
C LYS A 104 -9.91 20.86 -2.36
N ASP A 105 -9.71 20.17 -3.48
CA ASP A 105 -10.61 20.14 -4.63
C ASP A 105 -11.49 18.89 -4.64
N ASN A 106 -12.59 18.94 -5.38
CA ASN A 106 -13.52 17.82 -5.51
C ASN A 106 -13.17 16.86 -6.66
N GLN A 107 -12.14 17.17 -7.44
CA GLN A 107 -11.67 16.37 -8.56
C GLN A 107 -10.17 16.11 -8.47
N PRO A 108 -9.71 14.92 -8.86
CA PRO A 108 -8.28 14.65 -8.95
C PRO A 108 -7.68 15.29 -10.20
N THR A 109 -6.39 15.48 -10.18
CA THR A 109 -5.63 15.83 -11.38
C THR A 109 -5.52 14.65 -12.36
N LYS A 110 -5.17 14.93 -13.61
CA LYS A 110 -4.87 13.87 -14.61
C LYS A 110 -3.66 13.01 -14.17
N ALA A 111 -2.67 13.63 -13.50
CA ALA A 111 -1.51 12.93 -12.99
C ALA A 111 -1.89 11.92 -11.90
N GLU A 112 -2.72 12.32 -10.93
CA GLU A 112 -3.22 11.43 -9.88
C GLU A 112 -4.08 10.30 -10.46
N SER A 113 -4.94 10.60 -11.44
CA SER A 113 -5.72 9.55 -12.12
C SER A 113 -4.80 8.53 -12.81
N ASN A 114 -3.71 9.01 -13.44
CA ASN A 114 -2.72 8.13 -14.08
C ASN A 114 -1.92 7.33 -13.04
N ASP A 115 -1.55 7.93 -11.91
CA ASP A 115 -0.85 7.24 -10.81
C ASP A 115 -1.70 6.10 -10.24
N VAL A 116 -2.98 6.35 -9.96
CA VAL A 116 -3.94 5.32 -9.54
C VAL A 116 -4.00 4.17 -10.55
N TYR A 117 -4.11 4.48 -11.84
CA TYR A 117 -4.14 3.47 -12.90
C TYR A 117 -2.83 2.67 -12.97
N SER A 118 -1.68 3.35 -12.95
CA SER A 118 -0.36 2.72 -13.02
C SER A 118 -0.11 1.79 -11.84
N THR A 119 -0.43 2.23 -10.62
CA THR A 119 -0.34 1.44 -9.39
C THR A 119 -1.19 0.15 -9.47
N LEU A 120 -2.41 0.24 -10.00
CA LEU A 120 -3.26 -0.92 -10.24
C LEU A 120 -2.68 -1.86 -11.31
N LYS A 121 -2.11 -1.28 -12.38
CA LYS A 121 -1.49 -2.03 -13.49
C LYS A 121 -0.24 -2.79 -13.05
N GLU A 122 0.56 -2.22 -12.17
CA GLU A 122 1.71 -2.89 -11.51
C GLU A 122 1.26 -4.11 -10.70
N GLY A 123 0.02 -4.10 -10.20
CA GLY A 123 -0.59 -5.22 -9.50
C GLY A 123 -0.71 -5.02 -8.00
N ALA A 124 -0.79 -3.78 -7.53
CA ALA A 124 -1.13 -3.49 -6.14
C ALA A 124 -2.43 -4.20 -5.74
N SER A 125 -2.44 -4.78 -4.55
CA SER A 125 -3.59 -5.51 -4.00
C SER A 125 -4.66 -4.55 -3.45
N GLY A 126 -4.28 -3.31 -3.14
CA GLY A 126 -5.19 -2.27 -2.69
C GLY A 126 -4.52 -0.90 -2.62
N LEU A 127 -5.36 0.12 -2.53
CA LEU A 127 -4.99 1.53 -2.43
C LEU A 127 -5.47 2.06 -1.08
N VAL A 128 -4.64 2.83 -0.40
CA VAL A 128 -4.94 3.37 0.94
C VAL A 128 -4.90 4.88 0.89
N LEU A 129 -6.04 5.51 1.13
CA LEU A 129 -6.14 6.95 1.34
C LEU A 129 -5.65 7.33 2.73
N ALA A 130 -5.03 8.48 2.86
CA ALA A 130 -4.47 9.00 4.10
C ALA A 130 -5.01 10.41 4.40
N ALA A 131 -4.27 11.45 4.05
CA ALA A 131 -4.65 12.83 4.28
C ALA A 131 -5.99 13.20 3.58
N GLU A 132 -6.25 12.62 2.43
CA GLU A 132 -7.47 12.83 1.64
C GLU A 132 -8.75 12.52 2.43
N THR A 133 -8.69 11.53 3.32
CA THR A 133 -9.83 11.13 4.16
C THR A 133 -9.71 11.58 5.61
N ALA A 134 -8.50 11.90 6.08
CA ALA A 134 -8.28 12.32 7.47
C ALA A 134 -8.52 13.82 7.67
N ILE A 135 -8.09 14.65 6.75
CA ILE A 135 -8.16 16.12 6.82
C ILE A 135 -8.72 16.77 5.57
N GLY A 136 -8.97 15.99 4.51
CA GLY A 136 -9.49 16.49 3.24
C GLY A 136 -10.94 16.97 3.35
N LYS A 137 -11.31 17.92 2.49
CA LYS A 137 -12.66 18.46 2.41
C LYS A 137 -13.66 17.49 1.75
N ASN A 138 -13.15 16.55 0.93
CA ASN A 138 -13.96 15.70 0.06
C ASN A 138 -13.69 14.19 0.26
N PRO A 139 -13.71 13.66 1.49
CA PRO A 139 -13.31 12.25 1.75
C PRO A 139 -14.17 11.22 1.02
N ILE A 140 -15.47 11.49 0.92
CA ILE A 140 -16.41 10.59 0.22
C ILE A 140 -16.12 10.55 -1.27
N GLU A 141 -15.82 11.69 -1.89
CA GLU A 141 -15.53 11.77 -3.33
C GLU A 141 -14.19 11.08 -3.67
N CYS A 142 -13.18 11.17 -2.79
CA CYS A 142 -11.94 10.41 -2.92
C CYS A 142 -12.20 8.89 -2.98
N VAL A 143 -13.02 8.37 -2.07
CA VAL A 143 -13.38 6.95 -2.06
C VAL A 143 -14.20 6.57 -3.30
N LYS A 144 -15.15 7.41 -3.72
CA LYS A 144 -15.94 7.19 -4.95
C LYS A 144 -15.05 7.16 -6.18
N PHE A 145 -14.07 8.07 -6.27
CA PHE A 145 -13.13 8.11 -7.39
C PHE A 145 -12.30 6.83 -7.46
N LEU A 146 -11.69 6.38 -6.35
CA LEU A 146 -10.92 5.12 -6.32
C LEU A 146 -11.80 3.92 -6.70
N LYS A 147 -13.00 3.81 -6.15
CA LYS A 147 -13.94 2.73 -6.50
C LYS A 147 -14.26 2.72 -8.00
N LYS A 148 -14.50 3.88 -8.60
CA LYS A 148 -14.75 4.03 -10.05
C LYS A 148 -13.52 3.62 -10.87
N SER A 149 -12.33 4.10 -10.49
CA SER A 149 -11.07 3.77 -11.15
C SER A 149 -10.77 2.27 -11.12
N ILE A 150 -10.95 1.62 -9.96
CA ILE A 150 -10.79 0.17 -9.82
C ILE A 150 -11.79 -0.59 -10.71
N LYS A 151 -13.05 -0.14 -10.78
CA LYS A 151 -14.07 -0.75 -11.64
C LYS A 151 -13.70 -0.64 -13.12
N VAL A 152 -13.26 0.54 -13.56
CA VAL A 152 -12.80 0.78 -14.95
C VAL A 152 -11.59 -0.10 -15.27
N PHE A 153 -10.59 -0.14 -14.39
CA PHE A 153 -9.40 -0.97 -14.55
C PHE A 153 -9.75 -2.46 -14.69
N LYS A 154 -10.61 -2.98 -13.81
CA LYS A 154 -11.06 -4.40 -13.85
C LYS A 154 -11.79 -4.72 -15.15
N LYS A 155 -12.66 -3.82 -15.63
CA LYS A 155 -13.37 -3.97 -16.91
C LYS A 155 -12.39 -4.02 -18.09
N TYR A 156 -11.44 -3.08 -18.13
CA TYR A 156 -10.40 -3.03 -19.17
C TYR A 156 -9.54 -4.31 -19.19
N LYS A 157 -9.09 -4.75 -18.02
CA LYS A 157 -8.30 -5.98 -17.90
C LYS A 157 -9.06 -7.21 -18.41
N LYS A 158 -10.35 -7.33 -18.08
CA LYS A 158 -11.22 -8.42 -18.57
C LYS A 158 -11.37 -8.40 -20.08
N ASN A 159 -11.61 -7.23 -20.68
CA ASN A 159 -11.80 -7.11 -22.13
C ASN A 159 -10.52 -7.40 -22.93
N LYS A 160 -9.33 -7.10 -22.36
CA LYS A 160 -8.05 -7.42 -23.00
C LYS A 160 -7.80 -8.92 -23.15
N PHE A 161 -8.36 -9.74 -22.26
CA PHE A 161 -8.32 -11.20 -22.39
C PHE A 161 -9.25 -11.73 -23.50
N ILE A 162 -10.31 -10.99 -23.86
CA ILE A 162 -11.27 -11.40 -24.90
C ILE A 162 -10.74 -11.08 -26.31
N VAL A 163 -9.89 -10.05 -26.44
CA VAL A 163 -9.33 -9.64 -27.75
C VAL A 163 -8.13 -10.50 -28.17
N ASN A 164 -7.51 -11.22 -27.25
CA ASN A 164 -6.35 -12.08 -27.50
C ASN A 164 -6.70 -13.59 -27.51
N SER A 165 -7.98 -13.93 -27.50
CA SER A 165 -8.52 -15.28 -27.68
C SER A 165 -9.36 -15.34 -28.96
#